data_4e0f59d5444e5a0856060a20332902c4
#
_entry.id   4e0f59d5444e5a0856060a20332902c4
#
_cell.length_a   1.000
_cell.length_b   1.000
_cell.length_c   1.000
_cell.angle_alpha   90.00
_cell.angle_beta   90.00
_cell.angle_gamma   90.00
#
_symmetry.space_group_name_H-M   'P 1'
#
loop_
_entity.id
_entity.type
_entity.pdbx_description
1 polymer ?
#
loop_
_entity_poly.entity_id
_entity_poly.type
_entity_poly.pdbx_seq_one_letter_code
_entity_poly.pdbx_strand_id
1 'polypeptide(L)' 'YEPGYEYWVYTKDIKVPTYFKLTKIGTEKWNHKMGYWIRTGEFESDILIDRDFNLVDGYSSMKIAHIKGIEKVPVYFVD' A
#
# COMPACT_ATOMS: atom_id res chain seq x y z
N TYR A 1 13.58 10.06 7.42
CA TYR A 1 13.39 9.06 6.35
C TYR A 1 13.91 9.62 5.02
N GLU A 2 14.59 8.78 4.25
CA GLU A 2 15.15 9.17 2.97
C GLU A 2 14.41 8.50 1.82
N PRO A 3 14.13 9.22 0.70
CA PRO A 3 13.55 8.62 -0.48
C PRO A 3 14.46 7.53 -1.07
N GLY A 4 13.86 6.53 -1.69
CA GLY A 4 14.60 5.45 -2.33
C GLY A 4 14.98 4.28 -1.43
N TYR A 5 14.73 4.37 -0.13
CA TYR A 5 14.95 3.28 0.81
C TYR A 5 13.63 2.73 1.31
N GLU A 6 13.58 1.42 1.53
CA GLU A 6 12.43 0.74 2.08
C GLU A 6 12.41 0.85 3.60
N TYR A 7 11.27 1.24 4.14
CA TYR A 7 11.05 1.28 5.59
C TYR A 7 9.83 0.45 5.93
N TRP A 8 9.86 -0.23 7.07
CA TRP A 8 8.71 -0.98 7.56
C TRP A 8 7.98 -0.13 8.61
N VAL A 9 6.74 0.17 8.35
CA VAL A 9 5.92 1.01 9.23
C VAL A 9 4.61 0.29 9.56
N TYR A 10 3.98 0.70 10.66
CA TYR A 10 2.69 0.14 11.01
C TYR A 10 1.63 0.57 10.01
N THR A 11 0.86 -0.40 9.54
CA THR A 11 -0.22 -0.15 8.56
C THR A 11 -1.22 0.88 9.09
N LYS A 12 -1.53 0.81 10.40
CA LYS A 12 -2.47 1.73 11.05
C LYS A 12 -2.02 3.18 11.04
N ASP A 13 -0.72 3.44 10.90
CA ASP A 13 -0.18 4.81 10.93
C ASP A 13 -0.26 5.49 9.56
N ILE A 14 -0.56 4.75 8.50
CA ILE A 14 -0.69 5.31 7.16
C ILE A 14 -2.11 5.84 6.97
N LYS A 15 -2.19 7.12 6.62
CA LYS A 15 -3.48 7.79 6.37
C LYS A 15 -3.85 7.61 4.90
N VAL A 16 -5.04 7.10 4.66
CA VAL A 16 -5.54 6.92 3.29
C VAL A 16 -6.48 8.07 2.95
N PRO A 17 -6.08 8.97 2.02
CA PRO A 17 -6.95 10.06 1.61
C PRO A 17 -8.28 9.56 1.07
N THR A 18 -9.34 10.33 1.31
CA THR A 18 -10.70 9.95 0.93
C THR A 18 -10.84 9.66 -0.56
N TYR A 19 -10.12 10.39 -1.42
CA TYR A 19 -10.25 10.17 -2.87
C TYR A 19 -9.81 8.76 -3.28
N PHE A 20 -8.88 8.13 -2.56
CA PHE A 20 -8.53 6.73 -2.82
C PHE A 20 -9.69 5.81 -2.47
N LYS A 21 -10.37 6.08 -1.36
CA LYS A 21 -11.49 5.24 -0.90
C LYS A 21 -12.68 5.29 -1.86
N LEU A 22 -12.80 6.37 -2.64
CA LEU A 22 -13.85 6.52 -3.64
C LEU A 22 -13.47 5.92 -5.00
N THR A 23 -12.20 5.55 -5.18
CA THR A 23 -11.70 4.96 -6.41
C THR A 23 -11.98 3.47 -6.41
N LYS A 24 -12.59 2.98 -7.48
CA LYS A 24 -12.82 1.55 -7.66
C LYS A 24 -11.63 0.93 -8.39
N ILE A 25 -11.13 -0.16 -7.83
CA ILE A 25 -10.10 -0.96 -8.48
C ILE A 25 -10.82 -1.95 -9.40
N GLY A 26 -10.43 -1.99 -10.68
CA GLY A 26 -11.02 -2.95 -11.62
C GLY A 26 -10.79 -4.39 -11.17
N THR A 27 -11.77 -5.26 -11.42
CA THR A 27 -11.74 -6.66 -10.94
C THR A 27 -10.50 -7.42 -11.41
N GLU A 28 -10.14 -7.28 -12.69
CA GLU A 28 -8.96 -7.98 -13.23
C GLU A 28 -7.68 -7.49 -12.57
N LYS A 29 -7.53 -6.18 -12.41
CA LYS A 29 -6.38 -5.58 -11.76
C LYS A 29 -6.29 -6.03 -10.31
N TRP A 30 -7.41 -6.03 -9.60
CA TRP A 30 -7.48 -6.47 -8.22
C TRP A 30 -7.07 -7.93 -8.07
N ASN A 31 -7.65 -8.80 -8.92
CA ASN A 31 -7.34 -10.23 -8.88
C ASN A 31 -5.87 -10.51 -9.18
N HIS A 32 -5.29 -9.77 -10.12
CA HIS A 32 -3.86 -9.90 -10.44
C HIS A 32 -3.00 -9.54 -9.23
N LYS A 33 -3.27 -8.43 -8.59
CA LYS A 33 -2.48 -7.95 -7.46
C LYS A 33 -2.66 -8.82 -6.22
N MET A 34 -3.87 -9.25 -5.95
CA MET A 34 -4.15 -10.16 -4.84
C MET A 34 -3.49 -11.53 -5.09
N GLY A 35 -3.58 -12.05 -6.31
CA GLY A 35 -2.93 -13.30 -6.68
C GLY A 35 -1.42 -13.23 -6.54
N TYR A 36 -0.82 -12.12 -6.91
CA TYR A 36 0.62 -11.91 -6.73
C TYR A 36 0.99 -11.97 -5.26
N TRP A 37 0.24 -11.28 -4.39
CA TRP A 37 0.49 -11.31 -2.95
C TRP A 37 0.34 -12.72 -2.38
N ILE A 38 -0.69 -13.45 -2.79
CA ILE A 38 -0.92 -14.82 -2.31
C ILE A 38 0.25 -15.74 -2.69
N ARG A 39 0.80 -15.58 -3.90
CA ARG A 39 1.89 -16.43 -4.39
C ARG A 39 3.25 -16.08 -3.78
N THR A 40 3.51 -14.80 -3.57
CA THR A 40 4.85 -14.34 -3.23
C THR A 40 4.99 -13.82 -1.80
N GLY A 41 3.89 -13.45 -1.17
CA GLY A 41 3.91 -12.77 0.12
C GLY A 41 4.35 -11.31 0.04
N GLU A 42 4.50 -10.77 -1.16
CA GLU A 42 4.92 -9.40 -1.40
C GLU A 42 3.86 -8.64 -2.18
N PHE A 43 3.90 -7.29 -2.09
CA PHE A 43 2.99 -6.45 -2.86
C PHE A 43 3.55 -6.22 -4.26
N GLU A 44 2.70 -6.33 -5.27
CA GLU A 44 3.09 -6.08 -6.65
C GLU A 44 3.35 -4.59 -6.88
N SER A 45 2.60 -3.72 -6.20
CA SER A 45 2.79 -2.28 -6.29
C SER A 45 3.37 -1.74 -5.00
N ASP A 46 4.38 -0.87 -5.12
CA ASP A 46 4.99 -0.25 -3.95
C ASP A 46 4.04 0.73 -3.27
N ILE A 47 4.10 0.75 -1.95
CA ILE A 47 3.35 1.71 -1.15
C ILE A 47 4.22 2.95 -0.97
N LEU A 48 3.74 4.08 -1.50
CA LEU A 48 4.43 5.35 -1.41
C LEU A 48 3.66 6.27 -0.47
N ILE A 49 4.36 6.83 0.50
CA ILE A 49 3.76 7.75 1.48
C ILE A 49 4.59 9.03 1.56
N ASP A 50 3.95 10.11 1.97
CA ASP A 50 4.66 11.35 2.23
C ASP A 50 5.17 11.39 3.68
N ARG A 51 5.85 12.49 4.06
CA ARG A 51 6.46 12.58 5.39
C ARG A 51 5.44 12.71 6.52
N ASP A 52 4.20 13.03 6.19
CA ASP A 52 3.09 13.06 7.15
C ASP A 52 2.32 11.74 7.18
N PHE A 53 2.86 10.70 6.53
CA PHE A 53 2.26 9.36 6.43
C PHE A 53 0.94 9.34 5.66
N ASN A 54 0.76 10.26 4.73
CA ASN A 54 -0.38 10.19 3.80
C ASN A 54 -0.01 9.28 2.64
N LEU A 55 -0.92 8.38 2.29
CA LEU A 55 -0.72 7.50 1.14
C LEU A 55 -0.70 8.34 -0.15
N VAL A 56 0.35 8.19 -0.94
CA VAL A 56 0.52 8.87 -2.22
C VAL A 56 0.23 7.94 -3.38
N ASP A 57 0.64 6.67 -3.28
CA ASP A 57 0.42 5.66 -4.31
C ASP A 57 0.43 4.27 -3.68
N GLY A 58 -0.04 3.27 -4.42
CA GLY A 58 -0.08 1.90 -3.92
C GLY A 58 -1.35 1.57 -3.16
N TYR A 59 -2.47 2.17 -3.51
CA TYR A 59 -3.74 1.94 -2.79
C TYR A 59 -4.17 0.47 -2.81
N SER A 60 -3.96 -0.24 -3.93
CA SER A 60 -4.32 -1.67 -3.99
C SER A 60 -3.55 -2.49 -2.95
N SER A 61 -2.26 -2.20 -2.78
CA SER A 61 -1.44 -2.87 -1.77
C SER A 61 -1.91 -2.53 -0.35
N MET A 62 -2.24 -1.25 -0.09
CA MET A 62 -2.82 -0.84 1.19
C MET A 62 -4.14 -1.55 1.48
N LYS A 63 -4.99 -1.70 0.46
CA LYS A 63 -6.26 -2.39 0.61
C LYS A 63 -6.06 -3.87 0.93
N ILE A 64 -5.09 -4.54 0.29
CA ILE A 64 -4.73 -5.92 0.62
C ILE A 64 -4.27 -5.99 2.07
N ALA A 65 -3.40 -5.08 2.50
CA ALA A 65 -2.90 -5.05 3.87
C ALA A 65 -4.03 -4.93 4.89
N HIS A 66 -5.00 -4.06 4.63
CA HIS A 66 -6.17 -3.89 5.51
C HIS A 66 -7.04 -5.14 5.55
N ILE A 67 -7.33 -5.74 4.40
CA ILE A 67 -8.17 -6.94 4.30
C ILE A 67 -7.51 -8.12 5.01
N LYS A 68 -6.19 -8.26 4.85
CA LYS A 68 -5.44 -9.38 5.43
C LYS A 68 -4.97 -9.13 6.86
N GLY A 69 -5.24 -7.96 7.42
CA GLY A 69 -4.83 -7.62 8.78
C GLY A 69 -3.32 -7.58 8.98
N ILE A 70 -2.59 -7.14 7.96
CA ILE A 70 -1.13 -7.03 8.01
C ILE A 70 -0.74 -5.86 8.91
N GLU A 71 0.04 -6.14 9.94
CA GLU A 71 0.40 -5.15 10.96
C GLU A 71 1.42 -4.14 10.46
N LYS A 72 2.43 -4.59 9.74
CA LYS A 72 3.48 -3.74 9.17
C LYS A 72 3.62 -3.95 7.67
N VAL A 73 3.90 -2.88 6.95
CA VAL A 73 4.09 -2.91 5.49
C VAL A 73 5.36 -2.18 5.10
N PRO A 74 6.01 -2.63 4.01
CA PRO A 74 7.15 -1.91 3.46
C PRO A 74 6.66 -0.69 2.67
N VAL A 75 7.30 0.45 2.90
CA VAL A 75 6.94 1.70 2.23
C VAL A 75 8.18 2.42 1.73
N TYR A 76 7.98 3.31 0.77
CA TYR A 76 8.97 4.28 0.33
C TYR A 76 8.41 5.67 0.57
N PHE A 77 9.27 6.58 1.03
CA PHE A 77 8.89 7.96 1.27
C PHE A 77 9.12 8.79 0.00
N VAL A 78 8.19 9.67 -0.29
CA VAL A 78 8.31 10.64 -1.38
C VAL A 78 8.37 12.04 -0.80
N ASP A 79 9.05 12.92 -1.50
CA ASP A 79 9.17 14.32 -1.07
C ASP A 79 7.98 15.16 -1.57
#